data_638c1e20561d7e34e1a6f9b2ef84cfb9
#
_entry.id   638c1e20561d7e34e1a6f9b2ef84cfb9
#
_cell.length_a   1.000
_cell.length_b   1.000
_cell.length_c   1.000
_cell.angle_alpha   90.00
_cell.angle_beta   90.00
_cell.angle_gamma   90.00
#
_symmetry.space_group_name_H-M   'P 1'
#
loop_
_entity.id
_entity.type
_entity.pdbx_description
1 polymer ?
#
loop_
_entity_poly.entity_id
_entity_poly.type
_entity_poly.pdbx_seq_one_letter_code
_entity_poly.pdbx_strand_id
1 'polypeptide(L)' 'VDAKYAKERNTAAHEILYLPNLTQKQKWAFIWKLDDDPSQSSELLSEAKKLNDSQAPK' A
#
# COMPACT_ATOMS: atom_id res chain seq x y z
N VAL A 1 -12.65 -16.32 -1.33
CA VAL A 1 -12.11 -15.02 -0.91
C VAL A 1 -12.17 -14.95 0.61
N ASP A 2 -11.06 -14.71 1.23
CA ASP A 2 -10.98 -14.64 2.67
C ASP A 2 -11.37 -13.23 3.14
N ALA A 3 -12.60 -13.09 3.63
CA ALA A 3 -13.12 -11.80 4.09
C ALA A 3 -12.28 -11.22 5.24
N LYS A 4 -11.51 -12.05 5.92
CA LYS A 4 -10.64 -11.63 7.01
C LYS A 4 -9.61 -10.59 6.55
N TYR A 5 -9.08 -10.76 5.34
CA TYR A 5 -8.05 -9.86 4.82
C TYR A 5 -8.62 -8.73 3.97
N ALA A 6 -9.89 -8.82 3.56
CA ALA A 6 -10.49 -7.80 2.69
C ALA A 6 -10.46 -6.41 3.33
N LYS A 7 -10.78 -6.31 4.61
CA LYS A 7 -10.79 -5.06 5.34
C LYS A 7 -9.38 -4.47 5.48
N GLU A 8 -8.41 -5.31 5.81
CA GLU A 8 -7.01 -4.89 5.94
C GLU A 8 -6.46 -4.43 4.60
N ARG A 9 -6.76 -5.18 3.55
CA ARG A 9 -6.35 -4.82 2.19
C ARG A 9 -6.95 -3.47 1.79
N ASN A 10 -8.22 -3.24 2.04
CA ASN A 10 -8.86 -1.97 1.70
C ASN A 10 -8.27 -0.80 2.48
N THR A 11 -8.01 -0.98 3.77
CA THR A 11 -7.38 0.05 4.60
C THR A 11 -5.98 0.37 4.08
N ALA A 12 -5.18 -0.64 3.79
CA ALA A 12 -3.83 -0.46 3.26
C ALA A 12 -3.86 0.25 1.91
N ALA A 13 -4.75 -0.16 1.01
CA ALA A 13 -4.88 0.47 -0.29
C ALA A 13 -5.25 1.96 -0.17
N HIS A 14 -6.18 2.29 0.72
CA HIS A 14 -6.56 3.66 0.98
C HIS A 14 -5.36 4.49 1.46
N GLU A 15 -4.64 3.99 2.44
CA GLU A 15 -3.49 4.72 2.97
C GLU A 15 -2.41 4.92 1.91
N ILE A 16 -2.14 3.89 1.10
CA ILE A 16 -1.16 3.99 0.02
C ILE A 16 -1.57 5.07 -0.98
N LEU A 17 -2.85 5.13 -1.33
CA LEU A 17 -3.35 6.14 -2.28
C LEU A 17 -3.22 7.56 -1.75
N TYR A 18 -3.23 7.74 -0.44
CA TYR A 18 -3.10 9.06 0.19
C TYR A 18 -1.66 9.47 0.46
N LEU A 19 -0.68 8.60 0.23
CA LEU A 19 0.72 8.97 0.45
C LEU A 19 1.16 9.97 -0.64
N PRO A 20 1.59 11.19 -0.24
CA PRO A 20 1.77 12.27 -1.21
C PRO A 20 3.06 12.17 -2.04
N ASN A 21 4.04 11.40 -1.56
CA ASN A 21 5.35 11.35 -2.20
C ASN A 21 5.56 10.15 -3.11
N LEU A 22 4.53 9.32 -3.27
CA LEU A 22 4.57 8.19 -4.19
C LEU A 22 3.98 8.60 -5.53
N THR A 23 4.60 8.10 -6.61
CA THR A 23 4.03 8.28 -7.95
C THR A 23 2.80 7.38 -8.12
N GLN A 24 1.94 7.69 -9.08
CA GLN A 24 0.79 6.84 -9.38
C GLN A 24 1.23 5.43 -9.74
N LYS A 25 2.32 5.32 -10.50
CA LYS A 25 2.85 4.02 -10.89
C LYS A 25 3.25 3.19 -9.67
N GLN A 26 3.89 3.81 -8.69
CA GLN A 26 4.27 3.14 -7.45
C GLN A 26 3.04 2.73 -6.63
N LYS A 27 2.05 3.60 -6.54
CA LYS A 27 0.80 3.30 -5.84
C LYS A 27 0.11 2.09 -6.45
N TRP A 28 -0.03 2.06 -7.77
CA TRP A 28 -0.66 0.95 -8.47
C TRP A 28 0.11 -0.36 -8.30
N ALA A 29 1.45 -0.30 -8.29
CA ALA A 29 2.27 -1.48 -8.06
C ALA A 29 1.98 -2.09 -6.68
N PHE A 30 1.88 -1.26 -5.64
CA PHE A 30 1.53 -1.74 -4.31
C PHE A 30 0.11 -2.31 -4.25
N ILE A 31 -0.83 -1.66 -4.92
CA ILE A 31 -2.22 -2.14 -4.96
C ILE A 31 -2.31 -3.50 -5.63
N TRP A 32 -1.59 -3.71 -6.73
CA TRP A 32 -1.56 -5.01 -7.38
C TRP A 32 -0.98 -6.09 -6.48
N LYS A 33 0.06 -5.78 -5.71
CA LYS A 33 0.62 -6.71 -4.73
C LYS A 33 -0.39 -7.04 -3.63
N LEU A 34 -1.16 -6.06 -3.20
CA LEU A 34 -2.23 -6.26 -2.22
C LEU A 34 -3.31 -7.19 -2.75
N ASP A 35 -3.68 -7.03 -4.02
CA ASP A 35 -4.67 -7.90 -4.65
C ASP A 35 -4.16 -9.32 -4.81
N ASP A 36 -2.86 -9.47 -5.11
CA ASP A 36 -2.23 -10.78 -5.29
C ASP A 36 -2.11 -11.53 -3.97
N ASP A 37 -1.74 -10.83 -2.90
CA ASP A 37 -1.58 -11.44 -1.58
C ASP A 37 -2.06 -10.50 -0.47
N PRO A 38 -3.38 -10.51 -0.19
CA PRO A 38 -3.94 -9.64 0.86
C PRO A 38 -3.37 -9.89 2.25
N SER A 39 -2.82 -11.07 2.51
CA SER A 39 -2.23 -11.38 3.82
C SER A 39 -0.99 -10.55 4.10
N GLN A 40 -0.39 -9.97 3.07
CA GLN A 40 0.79 -9.11 3.18
C GLN A 40 0.44 -7.62 3.30
N SER A 41 -0.83 -7.30 3.52
CA SER A 41 -1.28 -5.89 3.56
C SER A 41 -0.47 -5.04 4.53
N SER A 42 -0.23 -5.54 5.73
CA SER A 42 0.51 -4.80 6.76
C SER A 42 1.95 -4.53 6.32
N GLU A 43 2.62 -5.55 5.76
CA GLU A 43 4.00 -5.41 5.30
C GLU A 43 4.10 -4.46 4.11
N LEU A 44 3.18 -4.60 3.17
CA LEU A 44 3.16 -3.74 1.98
C LEU A 44 2.90 -2.29 2.35
N LEU A 45 2.01 -2.05 3.30
CA LEU A 45 1.74 -0.70 3.79
C LEU A 45 2.97 -0.11 4.46
N SER A 46 3.68 -0.90 5.26
CA SER A 46 4.92 -0.46 5.90
C SER A 46 5.99 -0.09 4.85
N GLU A 47 6.15 -0.91 3.83
CA GLU A 47 7.09 -0.63 2.75
C GLU A 47 6.71 0.64 1.98
N ALA A 48 5.42 0.82 1.71
CA ALA A 48 4.93 2.01 1.02
C ALA A 48 5.21 3.27 1.83
N LYS A 49 5.01 3.22 3.14
CA LYS A 49 5.31 4.35 4.03
C LYS A 49 6.79 4.67 4.06
N LYS A 50 7.65 3.65 4.09
CA LYS A 50 9.10 3.85 4.03
C LYS A 50 9.52 4.51 2.73
N LEU A 51 8.97 4.06 1.63
CA LEU A 51 9.27 4.64 0.33
C LEU A 51 8.78 6.09 0.26
N ASN A 52 7.59 6.35 0.79
CA ASN A 52 7.05 7.70 0.85
C ASN A 52 7.98 8.63 1.63
N ASP A 53 8.46 8.19 2.79
CA ASP A 53 9.39 8.98 3.60
C ASP A 53 10.72 9.20 2.88
N SER A 54 11.21 8.18 2.18
CA SER A 54 12.44 8.26 1.41
C SER A 54 12.34 9.26 0.26
N GLN A 55 11.17 9.42 -0.31
CA GLN A 55 10.92 10.35 -1.41
C GLN A 55 10.39 11.71 -0.95
N ALA A 56 10.21 11.90 0.34
CA ALA A 56 9.71 13.16 0.87
C ALA A 56 10.72 14.29 0.61
N PRO A 57 10.26 15.49 0.21
CA PRO A 57 11.14 16.64 0.05
C PRO A 57 11.72 17.04 1.41
N LYS A 58 12.99 17.37 1.39
CA LYS A 58 13.68 17.86 2.61
C LYS A 58 13.53 19.35 2.76
#